data_b1fbacf94af0f16a6ab9d8a454a93fe3
#
_entry.id   b1fbacf94af0f16a6ab9d8a454a93fe3
#
_cell.length_a   1.000
_cell.length_b   1.000
_cell.length_c   1.000
_cell.angle_alpha   90.00
_cell.angle_beta   90.00
_cell.angle_gamma   90.00
#
_symmetry.space_group_name_H-M   'P 1'
#
loop_
_entity.id
_entity.type
_entity.pdbx_description
1 polymer ?
#
loop_
_entity_poly.entity_id
_entity_poly.type
_entity_poly.pdbx_seq_one_letter_code
_entity_poly.pdbx_strand_id
1 'polypeptide(L)'
;MTYEFEGKTEKEAIELAANELGLQRDQFDVEILETQKTSLFKKGYVKICVHTADDEPRSRGSKFESSAASGGTIADPVPQGIFEEKLVDFIKNVIEKMGYEVKAGIVFREEKKIGIKLDSEHSSILIGRKGKNLDALQLLANIYAGRLGHEEIRVILDTENYRIRREESLVRLAYTTADKVHQTHQSILLEPMNPFERRLIHTTLNDIPDIDTKSEGEGLYKQVRISYKGFAR
;
A
#
# COMPACT_ATOMS: atom_id res chain seq x y z
N MET A 1 -15.41 7.06 -25.21
CA MET A 1 -15.64 5.69 -25.75
C MET A 1 -14.46 4.82 -25.37
N THR A 2 -14.70 3.53 -25.17
CA THR A 2 -13.67 2.59 -24.71
C THR A 2 -13.36 1.58 -25.80
N TYR A 3 -12.09 1.40 -26.18
CA TYR A 3 -11.65 0.47 -27.21
C TYR A 3 -10.62 -0.49 -26.66
N GLU A 4 -10.66 -1.75 -27.07
CA GLU A 4 -9.69 -2.77 -26.65
C GLU A 4 -8.74 -3.12 -27.82
N PHE A 5 -7.44 -3.16 -27.53
CA PHE A 5 -6.40 -3.53 -28.49
C PHE A 5 -5.48 -4.61 -27.93
N GLU A 6 -5.00 -5.49 -28.81
CA GLU A 6 -4.12 -6.59 -28.44
C GLU A 6 -2.82 -6.52 -29.27
N GLY A 7 -1.67 -6.65 -28.62
CA GLY A 7 -0.36 -6.65 -29.25
C GLY A 7 0.58 -7.63 -28.59
N LYS A 8 1.69 -7.98 -29.25
CA LYS A 8 2.72 -8.86 -28.65
C LYS A 8 3.47 -8.18 -27.52
N THR A 9 3.52 -6.86 -27.53
CA THR A 9 4.10 -6.02 -26.51
C THR A 9 3.18 -4.84 -26.24
N GLU A 10 3.31 -4.22 -25.06
CA GLU A 10 2.58 -3.01 -24.71
C GLU A 10 2.77 -1.89 -25.75
N LYS A 11 3.99 -1.71 -26.24
CA LYS A 11 4.29 -0.68 -27.26
C LYS A 11 3.55 -0.97 -28.57
N GLU A 12 3.52 -2.21 -29.01
CA GLU A 12 2.83 -2.63 -30.25
C GLU A 12 1.31 -2.44 -30.11
N ALA A 13 0.73 -2.75 -28.95
CA ALA A 13 -0.68 -2.52 -28.69
C ALA A 13 -1.04 -1.02 -28.67
N ILE A 14 -0.21 -0.17 -28.12
CA ILE A 14 -0.37 1.29 -28.10
C ILE A 14 -0.22 1.89 -29.51
N GLU A 15 0.74 1.41 -30.32
CA GLU A 15 0.92 1.87 -31.69
C GLU A 15 -0.26 1.46 -32.59
N LEU A 16 -0.80 0.26 -32.40
CA LEU A 16 -2.01 -0.19 -33.08
C LEU A 16 -3.20 0.70 -32.73
N ALA A 17 -3.41 1.00 -31.44
CA ALA A 17 -4.46 1.88 -30.97
C ALA A 17 -4.33 3.30 -31.56
N ALA A 18 -3.13 3.87 -31.54
CA ALA A 18 -2.86 5.21 -32.10
C ALA A 18 -3.15 5.26 -33.60
N ASN A 19 -2.74 4.24 -34.37
CA ASN A 19 -2.98 4.17 -35.82
C ASN A 19 -4.46 3.96 -36.18
N GLU A 20 -5.17 3.15 -35.42
CA GLU A 20 -6.57 2.81 -35.73
C GLU A 20 -7.53 3.91 -35.30
N LEU A 21 -7.22 4.61 -34.20
CA LEU A 21 -8.01 5.75 -33.71
C LEU A 21 -7.57 7.10 -34.36
N GLY A 22 -6.44 7.14 -35.04
CA GLY A 22 -5.92 8.38 -35.65
C GLY A 22 -5.50 9.43 -34.62
N LEU A 23 -5.20 9.02 -33.38
CA LEU A 23 -4.88 9.87 -32.26
C LEU A 23 -3.39 9.80 -31.91
N GLN A 24 -2.81 10.89 -31.41
CA GLN A 24 -1.44 10.87 -30.87
C GLN A 24 -1.43 10.27 -29.47
N ARG A 25 -0.27 9.73 -29.06
CA ARG A 25 -0.11 9.01 -27.77
C ARG A 25 -0.47 9.82 -26.52
N ASP A 26 -0.45 11.12 -26.60
CA ASP A 26 -0.79 12.08 -25.55
C ASP A 26 -2.29 12.46 -25.51
N GLN A 27 -3.08 11.93 -26.45
CA GLN A 27 -4.51 12.24 -26.60
C GLN A 27 -5.46 11.17 -26.06
N PHE A 28 -4.93 10.07 -25.53
CA PHE A 28 -5.73 8.99 -24.94
C PHE A 28 -5.04 8.35 -23.74
N ASP A 29 -5.82 7.86 -22.81
CA ASP A 29 -5.36 7.08 -21.66
C ASP A 29 -5.42 5.60 -21.96
N VAL A 30 -4.40 4.84 -21.49
CA VAL A 30 -4.24 3.42 -21.73
C VAL A 30 -4.25 2.67 -20.42
N GLU A 31 -5.13 1.68 -20.30
CA GLU A 31 -5.19 0.75 -19.19
C GLU A 31 -4.83 -0.67 -19.67
N ILE A 32 -3.92 -1.35 -18.98
CA ILE A 32 -3.54 -2.71 -19.31
C ILE A 32 -4.54 -3.67 -18.66
N LEU A 33 -5.34 -4.36 -19.46
CA LEU A 33 -6.33 -5.32 -18.99
C LEU A 33 -5.72 -6.69 -18.68
N GLU A 34 -4.84 -7.18 -19.54
CA GLU A 34 -4.26 -8.52 -19.43
C GLU A 34 -2.86 -8.59 -20.02
N THR A 35 -1.94 -9.29 -19.35
CA THR A 35 -0.59 -9.55 -19.85
C THR A 35 -0.28 -11.04 -19.75
N GLN A 36 -0.10 -11.73 -20.87
CA GLN A 36 0.34 -13.10 -20.90
C GLN A 36 1.81 -13.19 -21.33
N LYS A 37 2.67 -13.66 -20.42
CA LYS A 37 4.11 -13.86 -20.72
C LYS A 37 4.31 -15.01 -21.70
N THR A 38 5.25 -14.86 -22.61
CA THR A 38 5.66 -15.89 -23.58
C THR A 38 6.16 -17.14 -22.84
N SER A 39 5.57 -18.30 -23.12
CA SER A 39 6.03 -19.63 -22.68
C SER A 39 6.40 -20.47 -23.90
N LEU A 40 7.20 -21.53 -23.71
CA LEU A 40 7.73 -22.40 -24.79
C LEU A 40 6.68 -22.94 -25.77
N PHE A 41 5.37 -22.86 -25.44
CA PHE A 41 4.26 -23.34 -26.28
C PHE A 41 3.12 -22.33 -26.51
N LYS A 42 3.23 -21.07 -25.99
CA LYS A 42 2.22 -20.02 -26.21
C LYS A 42 2.89 -18.67 -26.46
N LYS A 43 2.43 -17.96 -27.51
CA LYS A 43 2.85 -16.58 -27.80
C LYS A 43 2.28 -15.68 -26.72
N GLY A 44 3.13 -14.83 -26.12
CA GLY A 44 2.68 -13.80 -25.17
C GLY A 44 1.90 -12.72 -25.92
N TYR A 45 0.91 -12.15 -25.25
CA TYR A 45 0.17 -10.96 -25.72
C TYR A 45 -0.10 -10.00 -24.57
N VAL A 46 -0.32 -8.75 -24.92
CA VAL A 46 -0.76 -7.70 -24.00
C VAL A 46 -2.05 -7.11 -24.55
N LYS A 47 -3.10 -7.12 -23.73
CA LYS A 47 -4.38 -6.52 -24.06
C LYS A 47 -4.53 -5.21 -23.33
N ILE A 48 -4.79 -4.13 -24.06
CA ILE A 48 -4.95 -2.79 -23.51
C ILE A 48 -6.36 -2.26 -23.80
N CYS A 49 -6.83 -1.42 -22.90
CA CYS A 49 -8.03 -0.63 -23.04
C CYS A 49 -7.65 0.84 -23.25
N VAL A 50 -8.23 1.46 -24.26
CA VAL A 50 -7.99 2.87 -24.61
C VAL A 50 -9.23 3.69 -24.36
N HIS A 51 -9.10 4.77 -23.58
CA HIS A 51 -10.15 5.73 -23.31
C HIS A 51 -9.91 7.00 -24.11
N THR A 52 -10.83 7.34 -25.04
CA THR A 52 -10.79 8.59 -25.79
C THR A 52 -11.61 9.65 -25.09
N ALA A 53 -11.04 10.83 -24.88
CA ALA A 53 -11.72 11.97 -24.28
C ALA A 53 -12.59 12.69 -25.31
N ASP A 54 -13.88 12.36 -25.33
CA ASP A 54 -14.93 13.27 -25.74
C ASP A 54 -15.79 13.51 -24.49
N ASP A 55 -15.45 14.58 -23.78
CA ASP A 55 -16.28 15.49 -23.01
C ASP A 55 -15.49 16.17 -21.87
N GLU A 56 -15.38 17.50 -22.04
CA GLU A 56 -15.10 18.58 -21.07
C GLU A 56 -13.84 18.60 -20.18
N PRO A 57 -13.26 19.78 -19.96
CA PRO A 57 -11.93 19.94 -19.35
C PRO A 57 -12.01 19.82 -17.82
N ARG A 58 -11.52 18.72 -17.27
CA ARG A 58 -11.27 18.57 -15.82
C ARG A 58 -9.80 18.71 -15.51
N SER A 59 -9.54 19.66 -14.64
CA SER A 59 -8.26 20.04 -14.04
C SER A 59 -7.34 18.87 -13.73
N ARG A 60 -6.06 19.04 -14.14
CA ARG A 60 -4.93 18.17 -13.77
C ARG A 60 -4.80 18.06 -12.26
N GLY A 61 -5.16 16.90 -11.72
CA GLY A 61 -4.77 16.42 -10.42
C GLY A 61 -4.32 14.98 -10.60
N SER A 62 -3.05 14.71 -10.38
CA SER A 62 -2.46 13.38 -10.47
C SER A 62 -3.16 12.41 -9.53
N LYS A 63 -3.97 11.49 -10.08
CA LYS A 63 -4.44 10.32 -9.36
C LYS A 63 -3.58 9.13 -9.72
N PHE A 64 -2.65 8.81 -8.84
CA PHE A 64 -2.09 7.48 -8.71
C PHE A 64 -3.14 6.66 -7.96
N GLU A 65 -3.93 5.88 -8.66
CA GLU A 65 -4.75 4.84 -8.05
C GLU A 65 -3.88 3.59 -7.89
N SER A 66 -3.39 3.39 -6.65
CA SER A 66 -2.84 2.11 -6.25
C SER A 66 -3.99 1.12 -6.08
N SER A 67 -3.98 0.07 -6.88
CA SER A 67 -4.85 -1.09 -6.72
C SER A 67 -4.55 -1.79 -5.37
N ALA A 68 -5.29 -1.42 -4.34
CA ALA A 68 -5.49 -2.27 -3.18
C ALA A 68 -6.85 -2.93 -3.34
N ALA A 69 -6.81 -4.22 -3.64
CA ALA A 69 -7.99 -5.08 -3.69
C ALA A 69 -8.68 -5.07 -2.34
N SER A 70 -9.86 -4.50 -2.31
CA SER A 70 -11.07 -4.92 -1.60
C SER A 70 -12.07 -3.76 -1.71
N GLY A 71 -13.25 -4.05 -2.28
CA GLY A 71 -14.31 -3.07 -2.58
C GLY A 71 -14.85 -2.36 -1.33
N GLY A 72 -14.19 -1.29 -0.95
CA GLY A 72 -14.70 -0.33 0.00
C GLY A 72 -15.23 0.88 -0.78
N THR A 73 -16.51 1.11 -0.74
CA THR A 73 -17.12 2.36 -1.23
C THR A 73 -16.42 3.52 -0.53
N ILE A 74 -15.94 4.54 -1.29
CA ILE A 74 -15.43 5.78 -0.72
C ILE A 74 -16.53 6.33 0.18
N ALA A 75 -16.31 6.31 1.49
CA ALA A 75 -17.32 6.67 2.47
C ALA A 75 -17.37 8.18 2.62
N ASP A 76 -18.56 8.70 2.95
CA ASP A 76 -18.68 10.06 3.41
C ASP A 76 -17.72 10.29 4.59
N PRO A 77 -16.82 11.29 4.53
CA PRO A 77 -15.83 11.55 5.59
C PRO A 77 -16.47 11.97 6.92
N VAL A 78 -17.75 12.34 6.92
CA VAL A 78 -18.50 12.71 8.12
C VAL A 78 -18.87 11.45 8.90
N PRO A 79 -18.62 11.43 10.23
CA PRO A 79 -19.04 10.32 11.09
C PRO A 79 -20.54 10.07 11.01
N GLN A 80 -20.92 8.80 10.90
CA GLN A 80 -22.31 8.37 10.90
C GLN A 80 -22.66 7.65 12.22
N GLY A 81 -23.51 8.28 13.03
CA GLY A 81 -23.94 7.71 14.29
C GLY A 81 -22.97 7.89 15.47
N ILE A 82 -23.49 7.61 16.66
CA ILE A 82 -22.85 7.90 17.94
C ILE A 82 -21.49 7.19 18.11
N PHE A 83 -21.35 5.99 17.55
CA PHE A 83 -20.10 5.22 17.63
C PHE A 83 -18.94 5.92 16.92
N GLU A 84 -19.15 6.29 15.66
CA GLU A 84 -18.12 6.94 14.85
C GLU A 84 -17.77 8.33 15.35
N GLU A 85 -18.78 9.11 15.78
CA GLU A 85 -18.57 10.42 16.40
C GLU A 85 -17.67 10.33 17.64
N LYS A 86 -18.01 9.43 18.58
CA LYS A 86 -17.20 9.22 19.79
C LYS A 86 -15.80 8.74 19.48
N LEU A 87 -15.65 7.86 18.47
CA LEU A 87 -14.36 7.31 18.07
C LEU A 87 -13.46 8.40 17.47
N VAL A 88 -14.00 9.21 16.55
CA VAL A 88 -13.28 10.33 15.93
C VAL A 88 -12.92 11.39 16.98
N ASP A 89 -13.84 11.75 17.85
CA ASP A 89 -13.59 12.70 18.94
C ASP A 89 -12.55 12.20 19.93
N PHE A 90 -12.57 10.91 20.26
CA PHE A 90 -11.53 10.31 21.10
C PHE A 90 -10.15 10.44 20.48
N ILE A 91 -10.01 10.13 19.20
CA ILE A 91 -8.73 10.21 18.47
C ILE A 91 -8.24 11.66 18.42
N LYS A 92 -9.12 12.62 18.09
CA LYS A 92 -8.80 14.05 18.09
C LYS A 92 -8.32 14.49 19.46
N ASN A 93 -9.07 14.19 20.51
CA ASN A 93 -8.74 14.56 21.88
C ASN A 93 -7.38 13.98 22.35
N VAL A 94 -7.05 12.75 21.94
CA VAL A 94 -5.73 12.16 22.25
C VAL A 94 -4.62 12.96 21.59
N ILE A 95 -4.76 13.30 20.29
CA ILE A 95 -3.76 14.04 19.54
C ILE A 95 -3.64 15.49 20.04
N GLU A 96 -4.75 16.15 20.37
CA GLU A 96 -4.75 17.48 20.99
C GLU A 96 -4.04 17.49 22.36
N LYS A 97 -4.23 16.44 23.16
CA LYS A 97 -3.49 16.27 24.44
C LYS A 97 -2.00 16.02 24.22
N MET A 98 -1.59 15.53 23.05
CA MET A 98 -0.18 15.47 22.64
C MET A 98 0.37 16.84 22.21
N GLY A 99 -0.49 17.87 22.08
CA GLY A 99 -0.13 19.24 21.71
C GLY A 99 -0.22 19.52 20.20
N TYR A 100 -0.96 18.70 19.44
CA TYR A 100 -1.06 18.85 18.00
C TYR A 100 -2.50 18.97 17.52
N GLU A 101 -2.73 19.83 16.52
CA GLU A 101 -4.01 19.93 15.85
C GLU A 101 -4.15 18.85 14.78
N VAL A 102 -5.35 18.28 14.65
CA VAL A 102 -5.66 17.25 13.68
C VAL A 102 -7.09 17.35 13.17
N LYS A 103 -7.26 17.14 11.86
CA LYS A 103 -8.56 16.82 11.26
C LYS A 103 -8.61 15.32 11.07
N ALA A 104 -9.70 14.69 11.52
CA ALA A 104 -9.91 13.26 11.33
C ALA A 104 -11.22 13.06 10.57
N GLY A 105 -11.14 12.27 9.49
CA GLY A 105 -12.29 11.93 8.64
C GLY A 105 -12.29 10.43 8.31
N ILE A 106 -13.49 9.88 8.11
CA ILE A 106 -13.65 8.48 7.75
C ILE A 106 -13.38 8.32 6.26
N VAL A 107 -12.60 7.30 5.89
CA VAL A 107 -12.20 7.03 4.50
C VAL A 107 -12.97 5.84 3.94
N PHE A 108 -13.17 4.83 4.74
CA PHE A 108 -13.95 3.65 4.34
C PHE A 108 -14.67 3.03 5.53
N ARG A 109 -15.77 2.33 5.23
CA ARG A 109 -16.56 1.52 6.15
C ARG A 109 -16.74 0.15 5.54
N GLU A 110 -16.30 -0.88 6.25
CA GLU A 110 -16.54 -2.29 5.94
C GLU A 110 -17.24 -2.93 7.14
N GLU A 111 -17.84 -4.11 6.96
CA GLU A 111 -18.58 -4.79 8.02
C GLU A 111 -17.80 -4.92 9.34
N LYS A 112 -16.50 -5.16 9.26
CA LYS A 112 -15.61 -5.36 10.44
C LYS A 112 -14.43 -4.41 10.49
N LYS A 113 -14.41 -3.35 9.66
CA LYS A 113 -13.30 -2.41 9.62
C LYS A 113 -13.79 -0.99 9.34
N ILE A 114 -13.17 -0.04 9.99
CA ILE A 114 -13.36 1.37 9.73
C ILE A 114 -12.01 2.04 9.53
N GLY A 115 -11.86 2.76 8.41
CA GLY A 115 -10.65 3.52 8.10
C GLY A 115 -10.82 4.99 8.44
N ILE A 116 -9.89 5.56 9.20
CA ILE A 116 -9.87 6.96 9.58
C ILE A 116 -8.55 7.59 9.10
N LYS A 117 -8.66 8.63 8.30
CA LYS A 117 -7.53 9.44 7.86
C LYS A 117 -7.33 10.60 8.82
N LEU A 118 -6.08 10.78 9.21
CA LEU A 118 -5.62 11.90 10.02
C LEU A 118 -4.93 12.92 9.11
N ASP A 119 -5.32 14.18 9.20
CA ASP A 119 -4.72 15.29 8.47
C ASP A 119 -4.22 16.34 9.46
N SER A 120 -2.91 16.57 9.47
CA SER A 120 -2.24 17.47 10.42
C SER A 120 -0.97 18.04 9.79
N GLU A 121 -0.66 19.29 10.11
CA GLU A 121 0.64 19.88 9.74
C GLU A 121 1.82 19.15 10.41
N HIS A 122 1.54 18.38 11.45
CA HIS A 122 2.53 17.63 12.24
C HIS A 122 2.44 16.10 11.97
N SER A 123 2.04 15.71 10.75
CA SER A 123 1.87 14.30 10.34
C SER A 123 3.10 13.44 10.63
N SER A 124 4.31 13.98 10.47
CA SER A 124 5.56 13.29 10.78
C SER A 124 5.68 12.87 12.26
N ILE A 125 5.12 13.66 13.18
CA ILE A 125 5.07 13.34 14.62
C ILE A 125 3.99 12.31 14.91
N LEU A 126 2.82 12.43 14.25
CA LEU A 126 1.75 11.43 14.36
C LEU A 126 2.18 10.06 13.84
N ILE A 127 2.99 10.02 12.79
CA ILE A 127 3.63 8.79 12.29
C ILE A 127 4.65 8.30 13.32
N GLY A 128 5.53 9.18 13.76
CA GLY A 128 6.66 8.86 14.61
C GLY A 128 7.71 7.99 13.91
N ARG A 129 8.72 7.56 14.67
CA ARG A 129 9.81 6.76 14.12
C ARG A 129 9.29 5.41 13.60
N LYS A 130 9.29 5.23 12.27
CA LYS A 130 8.84 4.01 11.58
C LYS A 130 7.38 3.64 11.88
N GLY A 131 6.51 4.64 12.02
CA GLY A 131 5.08 4.42 12.24
C GLY A 131 4.68 4.04 13.67
N LYS A 132 5.62 4.09 14.65
CA LYS A 132 5.34 3.64 16.03
C LYS A 132 4.23 4.44 16.72
N ASN A 133 4.20 5.75 16.51
CA ASN A 133 3.15 6.58 17.11
C ASN A 133 1.79 6.29 16.45
N LEU A 134 1.78 6.12 15.13
CA LEU A 134 0.57 5.76 14.39
C LEU A 134 0.02 4.40 14.81
N ASP A 135 0.90 3.40 15.01
CA ASP A 135 0.53 2.09 15.53
C ASP A 135 -0.03 2.18 16.97
N ALA A 136 0.57 3.01 17.82
CA ALA A 136 0.08 3.25 19.19
C ALA A 136 -1.28 3.94 19.20
N LEU A 137 -1.48 4.98 18.40
CA LEU A 137 -2.77 5.65 18.23
C LEU A 137 -3.84 4.68 17.73
N GLN A 138 -3.51 3.84 16.74
CA GLN A 138 -4.42 2.81 16.25
C GLN A 138 -4.78 1.78 17.32
N LEU A 139 -3.83 1.37 18.15
CA LEU A 139 -4.09 0.46 19.27
C LEU A 139 -5.07 1.09 20.26
N LEU A 140 -4.85 2.35 20.63
CA LEU A 140 -5.77 3.10 21.53
C LEU A 140 -7.16 3.22 20.93
N ALA A 141 -7.26 3.51 19.62
CA ALA A 141 -8.54 3.59 18.91
C ALA A 141 -9.29 2.25 18.93
N ASN A 142 -8.60 1.12 18.70
CA ASN A 142 -9.20 -0.22 18.77
C ASN A 142 -9.67 -0.57 20.18
N ILE A 143 -8.88 -0.25 21.23
CA ILE A 143 -9.29 -0.46 22.62
C ILE A 143 -10.53 0.38 22.94
N TYR A 144 -10.58 1.62 22.47
CA TYR A 144 -11.73 2.49 22.69
C TYR A 144 -12.99 2.01 21.95
N ALA A 145 -12.85 1.54 20.71
CA ALA A 145 -13.95 0.91 19.96
C ALA A 145 -14.54 -0.27 20.73
N GLY A 146 -13.70 -1.14 21.28
CA GLY A 146 -14.14 -2.25 22.15
C GLY A 146 -14.90 -1.76 23.41
N ARG A 147 -14.44 -0.68 24.06
CA ARG A 147 -15.16 -0.08 25.20
C ARG A 147 -16.52 0.51 24.84
N LEU A 148 -16.71 0.90 23.60
CA LEU A 148 -18.01 1.34 23.06
C LEU A 148 -18.94 0.18 22.68
N GLY A 149 -18.51 -1.09 22.88
CA GLY A 149 -19.28 -2.30 22.56
C GLY A 149 -19.10 -2.80 21.12
N HIS A 150 -18.04 -2.37 20.42
CA HIS A 150 -17.73 -2.74 19.05
C HIS A 150 -16.37 -3.45 18.95
N GLU A 151 -16.22 -4.56 19.70
CA GLU A 151 -14.97 -5.35 19.76
C GLU A 151 -14.64 -6.01 18.41
N GLU A 152 -15.65 -6.28 17.59
CA GLU A 152 -15.53 -6.89 16.26
C GLU A 152 -15.01 -5.88 15.19
N ILE A 153 -15.13 -4.58 15.44
CA ILE A 153 -14.72 -3.55 14.49
C ILE A 153 -13.23 -3.23 14.65
N ARG A 154 -12.47 -3.45 13.59
CA ARG A 154 -11.07 -3.05 13.53
C ARG A 154 -10.92 -1.63 13.01
N VAL A 155 -10.40 -0.74 13.84
CA VAL A 155 -10.07 0.63 13.46
C VAL A 155 -8.70 0.65 12.77
N ILE A 156 -8.63 1.28 11.61
CA ILE A 156 -7.40 1.49 10.85
C ILE A 156 -7.15 2.99 10.74
N LEU A 157 -6.02 3.45 11.27
CA LEU A 157 -5.60 4.85 11.18
C LEU A 157 -4.51 4.99 10.12
N ASP A 158 -4.60 6.05 9.31
CA ASP A 158 -3.53 6.42 8.40
C ASP A 158 -3.40 7.95 8.29
N THR A 159 -2.21 8.41 7.94
CA THR A 159 -1.91 9.80 7.62
C THR A 159 -0.95 9.83 6.44
N GLU A 160 -1.24 10.70 5.46
CA GLU A 160 -0.41 10.88 4.25
C GLU A 160 -0.11 9.59 3.47
N ASN A 161 -0.97 8.59 3.53
CA ASN A 161 -0.73 7.27 2.94
C ASN A 161 0.60 6.64 3.41
N TYR A 162 0.96 6.89 4.67
CA TYR A 162 2.23 6.43 5.24
C TYR A 162 2.40 4.92 5.12
N ARG A 163 1.33 4.14 5.35
CA ARG A 163 1.41 2.68 5.33
C ARG A 163 1.86 2.15 3.97
N ILE A 164 1.30 2.66 2.89
CA ILE A 164 1.67 2.28 1.51
C ILE A 164 3.13 2.67 1.23
N ARG A 165 3.51 3.92 1.52
CA ARG A 165 4.90 4.38 1.33
C ARG A 165 5.90 3.57 2.17
N ARG A 166 5.51 3.14 3.35
CA ARG A 166 6.33 2.31 4.23
C ARG A 166 6.51 0.90 3.67
N GLU A 167 5.44 0.28 3.18
CA GLU A 167 5.49 -1.03 2.51
C GLU A 167 6.43 -1.00 1.30
N GLU A 168 6.28 -0.02 0.41
CA GLU A 168 7.17 0.16 -0.75
C GLU A 168 8.63 0.34 -0.34
N SER A 169 8.88 1.13 0.71
CA SER A 169 10.22 1.33 1.25
C SER A 169 10.83 0.04 1.80
N LEU A 170 10.03 -0.79 2.48
CA LEU A 170 10.45 -2.08 3.01
C LEU A 170 10.73 -3.11 1.91
N VAL A 171 9.90 -3.16 0.88
CA VAL A 171 10.12 -4.01 -0.31
C VAL A 171 11.43 -3.62 -0.99
N ARG A 172 11.68 -2.33 -1.20
CA ARG A 172 12.93 -1.83 -1.78
C ARG A 172 14.14 -2.16 -0.90
N LEU A 173 14.01 -1.98 0.42
CA LEU A 173 15.05 -2.35 1.38
C LEU A 173 15.36 -3.86 1.33
N ALA A 174 14.33 -4.69 1.24
CA ALA A 174 14.48 -6.14 1.15
C ALA A 174 15.32 -6.53 -0.07
N TYR A 175 14.94 -6.08 -1.27
CA TYR A 175 15.68 -6.37 -2.51
C TYR A 175 17.13 -5.85 -2.45
N THR A 176 17.32 -4.59 -2.06
CA THR A 176 18.66 -4.00 -1.98
C THR A 176 19.56 -4.76 -0.99
N THR A 177 18.97 -5.27 0.11
CA THR A 177 19.73 -6.04 1.10
C THR A 177 19.99 -7.45 0.60
N ALA A 178 19.05 -8.09 -0.09
CA ALA A 178 19.25 -9.41 -0.70
C ALA A 178 20.39 -9.37 -1.73
N ASP A 179 20.42 -8.34 -2.59
CA ASP A 179 21.50 -8.15 -3.57
C ASP A 179 22.88 -8.03 -2.88
N LYS A 180 22.96 -7.26 -1.79
CA LYS A 180 24.20 -7.13 -1.01
C LYS A 180 24.62 -8.47 -0.39
N VAL A 181 23.68 -9.20 0.20
CA VAL A 181 23.93 -10.53 0.77
C VAL A 181 24.38 -11.50 -0.30
N HIS A 182 23.78 -11.46 -1.49
CA HIS A 182 24.15 -12.30 -2.61
C HIS A 182 25.57 -12.00 -3.12
N GLN A 183 25.98 -10.71 -3.16
CA GLN A 183 27.32 -10.30 -3.57
C GLN A 183 28.40 -10.61 -2.53
N THR A 184 28.09 -10.38 -1.25
CA THR A 184 29.09 -10.47 -0.17
C THR A 184 29.10 -11.83 0.53
N HIS A 185 28.04 -12.64 0.36
CA HIS A 185 27.77 -13.87 1.11
C HIS A 185 27.73 -13.68 2.64
N GLN A 186 27.61 -12.44 3.10
CA GLN A 186 27.51 -12.10 4.52
C GLN A 186 26.05 -11.84 4.90
N SER A 187 25.66 -12.37 6.06
CA SER A 187 24.31 -12.11 6.57
C SER A 187 24.16 -10.67 7.06
N ILE A 188 23.03 -10.06 6.78
CA ILE A 188 22.70 -8.71 7.22
C ILE A 188 21.49 -8.79 8.14
N LEU A 189 21.57 -8.14 9.30
CA LEU A 189 20.48 -8.01 10.26
C LEU A 189 19.82 -6.66 10.06
N LEU A 190 18.52 -6.66 9.72
CA LEU A 190 17.74 -5.46 9.58
C LEU A 190 17.37 -4.87 10.94
N GLU A 191 16.89 -3.64 10.93
CA GLU A 191 16.42 -2.99 12.15
C GLU A 191 15.13 -3.63 12.68
N PRO A 192 14.84 -3.47 13.99
CA PRO A 192 13.59 -3.96 14.57
C PRO A 192 12.36 -3.38 13.91
N MET A 193 11.39 -4.25 13.62
CA MET A 193 10.13 -3.93 12.95
C MET A 193 8.97 -4.76 13.49
N ASN A 194 7.75 -4.31 13.23
CA ASN A 194 6.54 -4.99 13.69
C ASN A 194 6.31 -6.34 12.95
N PRO A 195 5.42 -7.21 13.44
CA PRO A 195 5.18 -8.53 12.84
C PRO A 195 4.73 -8.47 11.37
N PHE A 196 3.92 -7.48 11.00
CA PHE A 196 3.45 -7.29 9.63
C PHE A 196 4.61 -6.95 8.68
N GLU A 197 5.45 -5.98 9.07
CA GLU A 197 6.63 -5.58 8.30
C GLU A 197 7.62 -6.75 8.10
N ARG A 198 7.81 -7.57 9.16
CA ARG A 198 8.67 -8.76 9.05
C ARG A 198 8.11 -9.79 8.07
N ARG A 199 6.79 -10.04 8.13
CA ARG A 199 6.12 -10.92 7.17
C ARG A 199 6.27 -10.41 5.75
N LEU A 200 6.11 -9.11 5.52
CA LEU A 200 6.29 -8.50 4.21
C LEU A 200 7.69 -8.81 3.64
N ILE A 201 8.76 -8.60 4.44
CA ILE A 201 10.12 -8.91 3.99
C ILE A 201 10.29 -10.41 3.72
N HIS A 202 9.79 -11.30 4.59
CA HIS A 202 9.85 -12.74 4.35
C HIS A 202 9.16 -13.13 3.05
N THR A 203 7.96 -12.61 2.80
CA THR A 203 7.19 -12.91 1.59
C THR A 203 7.87 -12.34 0.34
N THR A 204 8.40 -11.12 0.41
CA THR A 204 9.12 -10.48 -0.71
C THR A 204 10.35 -11.26 -1.14
N LEU A 205 11.07 -11.88 -0.20
CA LEU A 205 12.32 -12.58 -0.48
C LEU A 205 12.16 -14.10 -0.61
N ASN A 206 10.96 -14.63 -0.40
CA ASN A 206 10.73 -16.09 -0.40
C ASN A 206 11.15 -16.79 -1.69
N ASP A 207 10.92 -16.15 -2.82
CA ASP A 207 11.16 -16.71 -4.14
C ASP A 207 12.55 -16.36 -4.72
N ILE A 208 13.39 -15.67 -3.93
CA ILE A 208 14.76 -15.33 -4.36
C ILE A 208 15.66 -16.54 -4.08
N PRO A 209 16.28 -17.12 -5.12
CA PRO A 209 17.21 -18.24 -4.94
C PRO A 209 18.39 -17.80 -4.07
N ASP A 210 18.91 -18.75 -3.28
CA ASP A 210 20.07 -18.59 -2.41
C ASP A 210 19.95 -17.55 -1.28
N ILE A 211 18.78 -16.99 -1.05
CA ILE A 211 18.48 -16.10 0.07
C ILE A 211 17.59 -16.82 1.09
N ASP A 212 17.97 -16.70 2.36
CA ASP A 212 17.17 -17.15 3.50
C ASP A 212 16.86 -15.98 4.44
N THR A 213 15.69 -16.03 5.07
CA THR A 213 15.26 -14.98 5.98
C THR A 213 14.78 -15.56 7.30
N LYS A 214 15.29 -15.04 8.42
CA LYS A 214 14.94 -15.48 9.76
C LYS A 214 14.62 -14.30 10.67
N SER A 215 13.50 -14.39 11.41
CA SER A 215 13.19 -13.40 12.46
C SER A 215 13.92 -13.73 13.75
N GLU A 216 14.67 -12.77 14.31
CA GLU A 216 15.48 -12.91 15.51
C GLU A 216 15.09 -11.85 16.55
N GLY A 217 15.33 -12.15 17.84
CA GLY A 217 15.06 -11.26 18.96
C GLY A 217 13.82 -11.66 19.78
N GLU A 218 13.45 -10.82 20.72
CA GLU A 218 12.34 -11.04 21.64
C GLU A 218 11.27 -9.95 21.51
N GLY A 219 10.08 -10.21 22.01
CA GLY A 219 8.97 -9.27 22.04
C GLY A 219 8.32 -9.03 20.67
N LEU A 220 7.62 -7.90 20.54
CA LEU A 220 6.86 -7.54 19.34
C LEU A 220 7.77 -7.03 18.21
N TYR A 221 8.82 -6.28 18.55
CA TYR A 221 9.74 -5.67 17.58
C TYR A 221 11.00 -6.51 17.43
N LYS A 222 10.88 -7.60 16.67
CA LYS A 222 12.00 -8.45 16.28
C LYS A 222 12.68 -7.91 15.01
N GLN A 223 13.87 -8.40 14.75
CA GLN A 223 14.66 -8.08 13.56
C GLN A 223 14.55 -9.21 12.53
N VAL A 224 14.75 -8.92 11.25
CA VAL A 224 14.89 -9.92 10.20
C VAL A 224 16.36 -10.01 9.81
N ARG A 225 16.90 -11.22 9.88
CA ARG A 225 18.21 -11.56 9.31
C ARG A 225 17.99 -12.07 7.90
N ILE A 226 18.74 -11.51 6.97
CA ILE A 226 18.82 -11.97 5.57
C ILE A 226 20.20 -12.62 5.41
N SER A 227 20.23 -13.86 4.96
CA SER A 227 21.47 -14.64 4.82
C SER A 227 21.52 -15.38 3.48
N TYR A 228 22.74 -15.68 3.04
CA TYR A 228 22.98 -16.46 1.85
C TYR A 228 22.81 -17.97 2.16
N LYS A 229 22.02 -18.68 1.35
CA LYS A 229 21.81 -20.15 1.50
C LYS A 229 22.97 -21.00 0.97
N GLY A 230 23.94 -20.40 0.29
CA GLY A 230 25.09 -21.09 -0.27
C GLY A 230 25.91 -21.77 0.83
N PHE A 231 25.92 -23.12 0.80
CA PHE A 231 26.65 -24.04 1.71
C PHE A 231 25.99 -24.35 3.06
N ALA A 232 24.70 -24.76 3.06
CA ALA A 232 24.32 -25.80 4.00
C ALA A 232 24.86 -27.13 3.46
N ARG A 233 26.07 -27.52 3.88
CA ARG A 233 26.51 -28.90 3.90
C ARG A 233 26.01 -29.56 5.16
#